data_9c3884dd72c5e8a74f95cdf1d8d9acb9
#
_entry.id   9c3884dd72c5e8a74f95cdf1d8d9acb9
#
_cell.length_a   1.000
_cell.length_b   1.000
_cell.length_c   1.000
_cell.angle_alpha   90.00
_cell.angle_beta   90.00
_cell.angle_gamma   90.00
#
_symmetry.space_group_name_H-M   'P 1'
#
loop_
_entity.id
_entity.type
_entity.pdbx_description
1 polymer ?
#
loop_
_entity_poly.entity_id
_entity_poly.type
_entity_poly.pdbx_seq_one_letter_code
_entity_poly.pdbx_strand_id
1 'polypeptide(L)'
;RQGNPEPRYQDVPLGSINSMGLPNNGLDYYLNYLLELQEKEPNRTFFLSLVGMSPEETHTILKKVQESDFSGLTELNLSCPNVPGKPQIAYDFETTDRILSEVFEYFTKPLGIKLPPYFDIVHFDQAAAIFNKYPLKFVNCVNSIGNGLYIEDESVVIRPKNGFGGIGGEYIKPTALANVHAFYQRLNPHIQIIGTGGVLTGRDAFEHILCGASMVQV
;
A
#
# COMPACT_ATOMS: atom_id res chain seq x y z
N ARG A 1 -5.91 -16.74 4.73
CA ARG A 1 -5.40 -17.12 3.37
C ARG A 1 -4.01 -17.70 3.46
N GLN A 2 -3.73 -18.73 2.68
CA GLN A 2 -2.41 -19.38 2.67
C GLN A 2 -1.38 -18.63 1.76
N GLY A 3 -1.85 -17.78 0.87
CA GLY A 3 -1.03 -17.14 -0.16
C GLY A 3 -0.77 -18.04 -1.37
N ASN A 4 0.18 -17.63 -2.21
CA ASN A 4 0.59 -18.38 -3.40
C ASN A 4 1.51 -19.56 -3.05
N PRO A 5 1.67 -20.58 -3.95
CA PRO A 5 2.60 -21.69 -3.74
C PRO A 5 4.08 -21.21 -3.71
N GLU A 6 4.90 -21.96 -2.96
CA GLU A 6 6.34 -21.71 -2.84
C GLU A 6 7.14 -22.23 -4.07
N PRO A 7 8.32 -21.66 -4.36
CA PRO A 7 8.88 -20.44 -3.78
C PRO A 7 8.15 -19.19 -4.29
N ARG A 8 7.72 -18.33 -3.38
CA ARG A 8 6.97 -17.09 -3.66
C ARG A 8 7.68 -15.81 -3.22
N TYR A 9 8.87 -15.97 -2.64
CA TYR A 9 9.75 -14.91 -2.19
C TYR A 9 11.20 -15.35 -2.41
N GLN A 10 12.04 -14.42 -2.85
CA GLN A 10 13.49 -14.62 -2.98
C GLN A 10 14.21 -13.31 -2.67
N ASP A 11 15.23 -13.39 -1.82
CA ASP A 11 16.22 -12.34 -1.70
C ASP A 11 17.08 -12.28 -2.96
N VAL A 12 17.33 -11.07 -3.43
CA VAL A 12 18.18 -10.81 -4.59
C VAL A 12 19.13 -9.64 -4.27
N PRO A 13 20.22 -9.45 -4.99
CA PRO A 13 21.07 -8.28 -4.79
C PRO A 13 20.26 -6.98 -4.78
N LEU A 14 20.46 -6.11 -3.79
CA LEU A 14 19.77 -4.84 -3.59
C LEU A 14 18.28 -4.95 -3.24
N GLY A 15 17.76 -6.13 -2.87
CA GLY A 15 16.39 -6.23 -2.43
C GLY A 15 15.78 -7.61 -2.48
N SER A 16 14.54 -7.69 -2.94
CA SER A 16 13.79 -8.94 -3.03
C SER A 16 12.79 -8.91 -4.18
N ILE A 17 12.41 -10.11 -4.61
CA ILE A 17 11.26 -10.33 -5.48
C ILE A 17 10.23 -11.20 -4.79
N ASN A 18 8.94 -10.86 -4.89
CA ASN A 18 7.89 -11.63 -4.27
C ASN A 18 6.58 -11.65 -5.07
N SER A 19 5.87 -12.75 -4.90
CA SER A 19 4.46 -12.89 -5.30
C SER A 19 3.72 -13.64 -4.19
N MET A 20 3.62 -13.01 -3.01
CA MET A 20 3.14 -13.64 -1.78
C MET A 20 1.68 -14.14 -1.87
N GLY A 21 0.80 -13.46 -2.61
CA GLY A 21 -0.61 -13.80 -2.68
C GLY A 21 -1.39 -13.46 -1.41
N LEU A 22 -0.94 -12.47 -0.66
CA LEU A 22 -1.60 -11.94 0.54
C LEU A 22 -1.88 -13.01 1.62
N PRO A 23 -0.88 -13.79 2.10
CA PRO A 23 -1.08 -14.69 3.21
C PRO A 23 -1.47 -13.91 4.46
N ASN A 24 -2.56 -14.33 5.13
CA ASN A 24 -3.05 -13.64 6.33
C ASN A 24 -4.01 -14.53 7.14
N ASN A 25 -4.22 -14.19 8.41
CA ASN A 25 -5.10 -14.90 9.34
C ASN A 25 -6.56 -14.39 9.34
N GLY A 26 -6.89 -13.42 8.48
CA GLY A 26 -8.21 -12.81 8.41
C GLY A 26 -8.35 -11.56 9.28
N LEU A 27 -9.37 -10.74 8.95
CA LEU A 27 -9.59 -9.45 9.61
C LEU A 27 -9.78 -9.59 11.13
N ASP A 28 -10.61 -10.52 11.55
CA ASP A 28 -10.99 -10.66 12.97
C ASP A 28 -9.74 -10.96 13.85
N TYR A 29 -8.79 -11.74 13.34
CA TYR A 29 -7.54 -12.01 14.04
C TYR A 29 -6.73 -10.71 14.29
N TYR A 30 -6.52 -9.91 13.25
CA TYR A 30 -5.72 -8.69 13.39
C TYR A 30 -6.46 -7.60 14.15
N LEU A 31 -7.77 -7.48 13.96
CA LEU A 31 -8.57 -6.48 14.63
C LEU A 31 -8.61 -6.73 16.15
N ASN A 32 -8.86 -7.96 16.57
CA ASN A 32 -8.83 -8.33 17.99
C ASN A 32 -7.44 -8.07 18.60
N TYR A 33 -6.38 -8.46 17.89
CA TYR A 33 -5.01 -8.21 18.36
C TYR A 33 -4.70 -6.71 18.49
N LEU A 34 -5.15 -5.89 17.57
CA LEU A 34 -4.96 -4.43 17.63
C LEU A 34 -5.78 -3.78 18.76
N LEU A 35 -6.99 -4.27 19.04
CA LEU A 35 -7.79 -3.81 20.17
C LEU A 35 -7.08 -4.08 21.50
N GLU A 36 -6.53 -5.29 21.67
CA GLU A 36 -5.72 -5.62 22.86
C GLU A 36 -4.47 -4.73 22.97
N LEU A 37 -3.81 -4.42 21.86
CA LEU A 37 -2.65 -3.53 21.85
C LEU A 37 -3.01 -2.09 22.20
N GLN A 38 -4.14 -1.58 21.71
CA GLN A 38 -4.62 -0.24 22.07
C GLN A 38 -4.86 -0.08 23.58
N GLU A 39 -5.39 -1.12 24.23
CA GLU A 39 -5.57 -1.13 25.68
C GLU A 39 -4.23 -1.14 26.43
N LYS A 40 -3.27 -1.94 25.97
CA LYS A 40 -1.94 -2.08 26.60
C LYS A 40 -1.02 -0.88 26.36
N GLU A 41 -1.15 -0.24 25.21
CA GLU A 41 -0.25 0.83 24.75
C GLU A 41 -1.07 2.06 24.28
N PRO A 42 -1.81 2.73 25.17
CA PRO A 42 -2.77 3.78 24.81
C PRO A 42 -2.13 5.03 24.18
N ASN A 43 -0.82 5.19 24.31
CA ASN A 43 -0.07 6.32 23.76
C ASN A 43 0.55 6.01 22.38
N ARG A 44 0.31 4.83 21.83
CA ARG A 44 0.81 4.43 20.49
C ARG A 44 -0.30 4.46 19.46
N THR A 45 0.05 4.91 18.26
CA THR A 45 -0.83 4.84 17.10
C THR A 45 -0.56 3.55 16.34
N PHE A 46 -1.61 2.78 16.10
CA PHE A 46 -1.54 1.54 15.33
C PHE A 46 -2.10 1.75 13.93
N PHE A 47 -1.55 1.00 12.97
CA PHE A 47 -1.99 0.98 11.59
C PHE A 47 -2.59 -0.38 11.26
N LEU A 48 -3.74 -0.37 10.62
CA LEU A 48 -4.39 -1.56 10.07
C LEU A 48 -4.43 -1.44 8.55
N SER A 49 -3.55 -2.16 7.87
CA SER A 49 -3.51 -2.19 6.40
C SER A 49 -4.40 -3.29 5.86
N LEU A 50 -5.32 -2.92 4.97
CA LEU A 50 -6.41 -3.76 4.49
C LEU A 50 -6.42 -3.85 2.97
N VAL A 51 -6.89 -4.98 2.45
CA VAL A 51 -7.19 -5.18 1.04
C VAL A 51 -8.31 -6.19 0.87
N GLY A 52 -9.34 -5.83 0.12
CA GLY A 52 -10.34 -6.78 -0.40
C GLY A 52 -9.91 -7.38 -1.73
N MET A 53 -10.35 -8.60 -2.03
CA MET A 53 -10.12 -9.22 -3.34
C MET A 53 -11.19 -8.84 -4.36
N SER A 54 -12.24 -8.17 -3.90
CA SER A 54 -13.26 -7.52 -4.73
C SER A 54 -13.70 -6.21 -4.06
N PRO A 55 -14.40 -5.33 -4.79
CA PRO A 55 -15.02 -4.15 -4.18
C PRO A 55 -15.96 -4.49 -3.01
N GLU A 56 -16.77 -5.53 -3.16
CA GLU A 56 -17.73 -5.98 -2.13
C GLU A 56 -17.01 -6.46 -0.86
N GLU A 57 -15.90 -7.22 -1.02
CA GLU A 57 -15.07 -7.64 0.12
C GLU A 57 -14.41 -6.42 0.79
N THR A 58 -13.94 -5.46 0.02
CA THR A 58 -13.37 -4.19 0.53
C THR A 58 -14.39 -3.46 1.41
N HIS A 59 -15.62 -3.30 0.93
CA HIS A 59 -16.69 -2.67 1.72
C HIS A 59 -17.03 -3.46 2.97
N THR A 60 -17.11 -4.79 2.87
CA THR A 60 -17.40 -5.68 4.02
C THR A 60 -16.34 -5.53 5.12
N ILE A 61 -15.05 -5.52 4.73
CA ILE A 61 -13.93 -5.35 5.65
C ILE A 61 -13.98 -3.96 6.31
N LEU A 62 -14.13 -2.90 5.52
CA LEU A 62 -14.16 -1.53 6.04
C LEU A 62 -15.37 -1.27 6.96
N LYS A 63 -16.56 -1.83 6.66
CA LYS A 63 -17.72 -1.74 7.55
C LYS A 63 -17.44 -2.38 8.91
N LYS A 64 -16.83 -3.56 8.95
CA LYS A 64 -16.43 -4.21 10.23
C LYS A 64 -15.44 -3.34 11.01
N VAL A 65 -14.48 -2.70 10.36
CA VAL A 65 -13.55 -1.76 11.03
C VAL A 65 -14.30 -0.54 11.52
N GLN A 66 -15.21 0.02 10.74
CA GLN A 66 -16.04 1.16 11.14
C GLN A 66 -16.86 0.86 12.41
N GLU A 67 -17.43 -0.34 12.50
CA GLU A 67 -18.26 -0.78 13.62
C GLU A 67 -17.46 -1.19 14.87
N SER A 68 -16.14 -1.39 14.75
CA SER A 68 -15.26 -1.79 15.85
C SER A 68 -14.80 -0.61 16.70
N ASP A 69 -14.23 -0.89 17.86
CA ASP A 69 -13.60 0.12 18.75
C ASP A 69 -12.15 0.47 18.31
N PHE A 70 -11.70 0.01 17.14
CA PHE A 70 -10.39 0.38 16.62
C PHE A 70 -10.32 1.89 16.36
N SER A 71 -9.38 2.56 17.02
CA SER A 71 -9.18 4.01 16.96
C SER A 71 -7.93 4.45 16.21
N GLY A 72 -7.16 3.48 15.70
CA GLY A 72 -5.93 3.74 14.93
C GLY A 72 -6.17 4.21 13.51
N LEU A 73 -5.13 4.18 12.71
CA LEU A 73 -5.16 4.56 11.29
C LEU A 73 -5.47 3.35 10.41
N THR A 74 -6.44 3.48 9.53
CA THR A 74 -6.75 2.45 8.54
C THR A 74 -6.10 2.79 7.21
N GLU A 75 -5.44 1.82 6.59
CA GLU A 75 -4.84 1.93 5.27
C GLU A 75 -5.56 1.00 4.29
N LEU A 76 -6.11 1.54 3.22
CA LEU A 76 -6.65 0.76 2.12
C LEU A 76 -5.57 0.58 1.05
N ASN A 77 -5.14 -0.65 0.82
CA ASN A 77 -4.15 -0.97 -0.18
C ASN A 77 -4.78 -1.06 -1.58
N LEU A 78 -4.52 -0.07 -2.41
CA LEU A 78 -4.98 0.00 -3.80
C LEU A 78 -4.00 -0.62 -4.82
N SER A 79 -2.89 -1.16 -4.34
CA SER A 79 -1.83 -1.73 -5.20
C SER A 79 -2.03 -3.21 -5.52
N CYS A 80 -3.07 -3.85 -4.98
CA CYS A 80 -3.30 -5.27 -5.22
C CYS A 80 -4.08 -5.48 -6.52
N PRO A 81 -3.65 -6.39 -7.41
CA PRO A 81 -4.43 -6.81 -8.56
C PRO A 81 -5.58 -7.73 -8.09
N ASN A 82 -6.74 -7.15 -7.79
CA ASN A 82 -7.86 -7.86 -7.17
C ASN A 82 -8.67 -8.70 -8.16
N VAL A 83 -8.55 -8.43 -9.46
CA VAL A 83 -9.29 -9.15 -10.50
C VAL A 83 -8.32 -9.63 -11.58
N PRO A 84 -8.28 -10.94 -11.88
CA PRO A 84 -7.48 -11.45 -12.99
C PRO A 84 -7.82 -10.71 -14.30
N GLY A 85 -6.79 -10.24 -15.01
CA GLY A 85 -6.93 -9.53 -16.27
C GLY A 85 -7.31 -8.03 -16.17
N LYS A 86 -7.45 -7.49 -14.94
CA LYS A 86 -7.61 -6.06 -14.71
C LYS A 86 -6.34 -5.44 -14.13
N PRO A 87 -6.10 -4.13 -14.35
CA PRO A 87 -5.00 -3.42 -13.71
C PRO A 87 -5.17 -3.37 -12.18
N GLN A 88 -4.11 -2.99 -11.48
CA GLN A 88 -4.22 -2.64 -10.05
C GLN A 88 -5.22 -1.47 -9.91
N ILE A 89 -6.01 -1.49 -8.82
CA ILE A 89 -7.08 -0.50 -8.62
C ILE A 89 -6.56 0.94 -8.78
N ALA A 90 -5.40 1.24 -8.21
CA ALA A 90 -4.81 2.58 -8.28
C ALA A 90 -4.42 3.04 -9.70
N TYR A 91 -4.33 2.14 -10.69
CA TYR A 91 -4.12 2.48 -12.10
C TYR A 91 -5.42 2.61 -12.90
N ASP A 92 -6.54 2.19 -12.30
CA ASP A 92 -7.89 2.43 -12.83
C ASP A 92 -8.51 3.61 -12.07
N PHE A 93 -8.30 4.81 -12.61
CA PHE A 93 -8.69 6.06 -11.95
C PHE A 93 -10.20 6.18 -11.73
N GLU A 94 -11.02 5.69 -12.66
CA GLU A 94 -12.47 5.67 -12.52
C GLU A 94 -12.91 4.74 -11.38
N THR A 95 -12.37 3.53 -11.34
CA THR A 95 -12.64 2.57 -10.25
C THR A 95 -12.12 3.10 -8.92
N THR A 96 -10.95 3.75 -8.88
CA THR A 96 -10.39 4.38 -7.67
C THR A 96 -11.32 5.47 -7.13
N ASP A 97 -11.76 6.38 -7.99
CA ASP A 97 -12.68 7.47 -7.61
C ASP A 97 -14.00 6.92 -7.06
N ARG A 98 -14.59 5.95 -7.75
CA ARG A 98 -15.82 5.29 -7.32
C ARG A 98 -15.69 4.60 -5.96
N ILE A 99 -14.63 3.80 -5.75
CA ILE A 99 -14.41 3.12 -4.46
C ILE A 99 -14.25 4.12 -3.32
N LEU A 100 -13.46 5.17 -3.51
CA LEU A 100 -13.28 6.19 -2.48
C LEU A 100 -14.58 6.95 -2.19
N SER A 101 -15.35 7.29 -3.22
CA SER A 101 -16.67 7.91 -3.06
C SER A 101 -17.59 7.04 -2.19
N GLU A 102 -17.74 5.77 -2.56
CA GLU A 102 -18.59 4.81 -1.85
C GLU A 102 -18.12 4.57 -0.40
N VAL A 103 -16.80 4.48 -0.18
CA VAL A 103 -16.21 4.27 1.15
C VAL A 103 -16.49 5.47 2.07
N PHE A 104 -16.30 6.68 1.60
CA PHE A 104 -16.49 7.88 2.41
C PHE A 104 -17.98 8.23 2.68
N GLU A 105 -18.94 7.51 2.10
CA GLU A 105 -20.34 7.61 2.49
C GLU A 105 -20.61 7.04 3.90
N TYR A 106 -19.82 6.06 4.35
CA TYR A 106 -20.04 5.39 5.64
C TYR A 106 -18.80 5.32 6.54
N PHE A 107 -17.59 5.41 5.99
CA PHE A 107 -16.36 5.26 6.75
C PHE A 107 -15.88 6.63 7.26
N THR A 108 -15.98 6.84 8.57
CA THR A 108 -15.68 8.12 9.23
C THR A 108 -14.39 8.10 10.04
N LYS A 109 -13.78 6.91 10.22
CA LYS A 109 -12.50 6.76 10.92
C LYS A 109 -11.34 7.25 10.04
N PRO A 110 -10.16 7.54 10.64
CA PRO A 110 -9.00 7.98 9.88
C PRO A 110 -8.60 6.96 8.81
N LEU A 111 -8.71 7.33 7.54
CA LEU A 111 -8.40 6.48 6.39
C LEU A 111 -7.28 7.09 5.55
N GLY A 112 -6.31 6.27 5.18
CA GLY A 112 -5.33 6.55 4.14
C GLY A 112 -5.31 5.44 3.10
N ILE A 113 -4.48 5.61 2.08
CA ILE A 113 -4.35 4.66 0.97
C ILE A 113 -2.88 4.31 0.72
N LYS A 114 -2.63 3.04 0.36
CA LYS A 114 -1.33 2.56 -0.13
C LYS A 114 -1.34 2.45 -1.64
N LEU A 115 -0.37 3.07 -2.29
CA LEU A 115 -0.29 3.18 -3.74
C LEU A 115 0.82 2.31 -4.34
N PRO A 116 0.63 1.81 -5.56
CA PRO A 116 1.75 1.37 -6.39
C PRO A 116 2.57 2.58 -6.84
N PRO A 117 3.80 2.38 -7.34
CA PRO A 117 4.54 3.47 -7.95
C PRO A 117 3.87 3.94 -9.25
N TYR A 118 3.80 5.25 -9.44
CA TYR A 118 3.48 5.88 -10.72
C TYR A 118 4.77 6.30 -11.42
N PHE A 119 4.77 6.31 -12.74
CA PHE A 119 5.94 6.57 -13.57
C PHE A 119 5.74 7.74 -14.54
N ASP A 120 4.52 8.25 -14.65
CA ASP A 120 4.14 9.27 -15.62
C ASP A 120 3.56 10.50 -14.89
N ILE A 121 3.98 11.69 -15.29
CA ILE A 121 3.51 12.96 -14.70
C ILE A 121 2.00 13.11 -14.82
N VAL A 122 1.41 12.70 -15.95
CA VAL A 122 -0.04 12.76 -16.17
C VAL A 122 -0.79 11.89 -15.16
N HIS A 123 -0.24 10.72 -14.83
CA HIS A 123 -0.84 9.83 -13.83
C HIS A 123 -0.76 10.41 -12.41
N PHE A 124 0.31 11.11 -12.05
CA PHE A 124 0.37 11.83 -10.77
C PHE A 124 -0.70 12.92 -10.71
N ASP A 125 -0.90 13.69 -11.78
CA ASP A 125 -1.91 14.73 -11.83
C ASP A 125 -3.32 14.15 -11.70
N GLN A 126 -3.64 13.08 -12.42
CA GLN A 126 -4.93 12.40 -12.38
C GLN A 126 -5.20 11.79 -11.00
N ALA A 127 -4.23 11.07 -10.44
CA ALA A 127 -4.35 10.46 -9.12
C ALA A 127 -4.56 11.52 -8.03
N ALA A 128 -3.76 12.58 -8.01
CA ALA A 128 -3.88 13.66 -7.05
C ALA A 128 -5.22 14.40 -7.16
N ALA A 129 -5.72 14.62 -8.38
CA ALA A 129 -7.03 15.23 -8.60
C ALA A 129 -8.17 14.40 -7.97
N ILE A 130 -8.06 13.06 -7.97
CA ILE A 130 -9.00 12.18 -7.30
C ILE A 130 -8.82 12.25 -5.79
N PHE A 131 -7.60 12.04 -5.30
CA PHE A 131 -7.35 11.97 -3.85
C PHE A 131 -7.72 13.26 -3.12
N ASN A 132 -7.52 14.41 -3.74
CA ASN A 132 -7.89 15.71 -3.19
C ASN A 132 -9.41 15.94 -3.02
N LYS A 133 -10.27 15.08 -3.60
CA LYS A 133 -11.72 15.14 -3.40
C LYS A 133 -12.15 14.60 -2.04
N TYR A 134 -11.32 13.76 -1.41
CA TYR A 134 -11.69 12.96 -0.25
C TYR A 134 -10.94 13.38 1.02
N PRO A 135 -11.51 13.18 2.22
CA PRO A 135 -10.86 13.52 3.48
C PRO A 135 -9.82 12.45 3.91
N LEU A 136 -8.97 12.06 2.98
CA LEU A 136 -7.86 11.15 3.25
C LEU A 136 -6.93 11.74 4.31
N LYS A 137 -6.47 10.92 5.25
CA LYS A 137 -5.48 11.31 6.25
C LYS A 137 -4.07 11.20 5.72
N PHE A 138 -3.80 10.19 4.90
CA PHE A 138 -2.48 9.99 4.31
C PHE A 138 -2.54 9.24 2.98
N VAL A 139 -1.47 9.40 2.23
CA VAL A 139 -1.13 8.58 1.06
C VAL A 139 0.22 7.93 1.34
N ASN A 140 0.32 6.61 1.23
CA ASN A 140 1.54 5.86 1.44
C ASN A 140 2.14 5.45 0.09
N CYS A 141 3.32 5.95 -0.21
CA CYS A 141 4.07 5.71 -1.45
C CYS A 141 5.42 5.09 -1.12
N VAL A 142 5.76 3.91 -1.62
CA VAL A 142 5.07 3.10 -2.64
C VAL A 142 5.00 1.65 -2.20
N ASN A 143 4.15 0.87 -2.84
CA ASN A 143 4.22 -0.59 -2.79
C ASN A 143 5.36 -1.07 -3.72
N SER A 144 5.65 -2.38 -3.72
CA SER A 144 6.64 -2.97 -4.62
C SER A 144 6.36 -2.62 -6.09
N ILE A 145 7.43 -2.49 -6.89
CA ILE A 145 7.32 -2.34 -8.35
C ILE A 145 6.85 -3.67 -8.92
N GLY A 146 5.66 -3.69 -9.49
CA GLY A 146 5.04 -4.91 -10.01
C GLY A 146 5.66 -5.44 -11.29
N ASN A 147 5.45 -6.74 -11.52
CA ASN A 147 5.86 -7.48 -12.71
C ASN A 147 7.38 -7.48 -12.98
N GLY A 148 8.18 -7.44 -11.91
CA GLY A 148 9.60 -7.73 -12.03
C GLY A 148 9.86 -9.22 -12.29
N LEU A 149 11.00 -9.54 -12.86
CA LEU A 149 11.47 -10.91 -13.08
C LEU A 149 12.92 -11.00 -12.64
N TYR A 150 13.29 -12.07 -11.95
CA TYR A 150 14.66 -12.35 -11.61
C TYR A 150 15.04 -13.77 -12.06
N ILE A 151 16.22 -13.90 -12.69
CA ILE A 151 16.72 -15.16 -13.22
C ILE A 151 18.01 -15.50 -12.51
N GLU A 152 18.11 -16.74 -12.04
CA GLU A 152 19.30 -17.36 -11.48
C GLU A 152 19.42 -18.77 -12.08
N ASP A 153 20.60 -19.18 -12.45
CA ASP A 153 20.87 -20.49 -13.08
C ASP A 153 19.86 -20.85 -14.20
N GLU A 154 19.65 -19.91 -15.13
CA GLU A 154 18.77 -20.06 -16.31
C GLU A 154 17.28 -20.24 -15.99
N SER A 155 16.86 -20.02 -14.73
CA SER A 155 15.50 -20.21 -14.26
C SER A 155 14.96 -19.00 -13.49
N VAL A 156 13.63 -18.82 -13.48
CA VAL A 156 12.98 -17.82 -12.62
C VAL A 156 13.03 -18.28 -11.17
N VAL A 157 13.32 -17.35 -10.24
CA VAL A 157 13.55 -17.68 -8.83
C VAL A 157 12.27 -17.87 -8.02
N ILE A 158 11.13 -17.41 -8.50
CA ILE A 158 9.82 -17.62 -7.86
C ILE A 158 8.86 -18.33 -8.80
N ARG A 159 7.95 -19.14 -8.24
CA ARG A 159 7.01 -19.97 -9.02
C ARG A 159 5.75 -19.24 -9.48
N PRO A 160 5.07 -18.44 -8.62
CA PRO A 160 3.78 -17.85 -8.99
C PRO A 160 3.90 -16.93 -10.20
N LYS A 161 2.81 -16.84 -10.99
CA LYS A 161 2.73 -15.97 -12.18
C LYS A 161 3.90 -16.13 -13.16
N ASN A 162 4.38 -17.37 -13.33
CA ASN A 162 5.53 -17.67 -14.20
C ASN A 162 6.80 -16.85 -13.87
N GLY A 163 7.06 -16.61 -12.59
CA GLY A 163 8.22 -15.87 -12.09
C GLY A 163 8.01 -14.36 -11.95
N PHE A 164 6.87 -13.81 -12.35
CA PHE A 164 6.61 -12.39 -12.17
C PHE A 164 6.25 -12.06 -10.71
N GLY A 165 6.93 -11.05 -10.16
CA GLY A 165 6.72 -10.60 -8.79
C GLY A 165 6.93 -9.11 -8.60
N GLY A 166 6.59 -8.63 -7.40
CA GLY A 166 6.90 -7.29 -6.96
C GLY A 166 8.36 -7.19 -6.51
N ILE A 167 9.06 -6.15 -6.95
CA ILE A 167 10.43 -5.83 -6.56
C ILE A 167 10.40 -4.86 -5.39
N GLY A 168 11.15 -5.16 -4.33
CA GLY A 168 11.36 -4.31 -3.16
C GLY A 168 12.84 -4.11 -2.86
N GLY A 169 13.14 -3.27 -1.85
CA GLY A 169 14.50 -2.99 -1.40
C GLY A 169 15.13 -1.75 -2.05
N GLU A 170 16.47 -1.68 -2.11
CA GLU A 170 17.21 -0.53 -2.64
C GLU A 170 16.85 -0.21 -4.10
N TYR A 171 16.51 -1.21 -4.88
CA TYR A 171 16.07 -1.04 -6.28
C TYR A 171 15.00 0.02 -6.45
N ILE A 172 14.07 0.12 -5.51
CA ILE A 172 12.89 0.96 -5.68
C ILE A 172 13.05 2.36 -5.06
N LYS A 173 14.12 2.61 -4.30
CA LYS A 173 14.29 3.89 -3.59
C LYS A 173 14.18 5.12 -4.50
N PRO A 174 14.87 5.20 -5.66
CA PRO A 174 14.73 6.37 -6.53
C PRO A 174 13.28 6.62 -7.00
N THR A 175 12.57 5.54 -7.32
CA THR A 175 11.16 5.61 -7.70
C THR A 175 10.27 6.01 -6.52
N ALA A 176 10.54 5.50 -5.33
CA ALA A 176 9.80 5.84 -4.12
C ALA A 176 9.95 7.33 -3.78
N LEU A 177 11.18 7.85 -3.78
CA LEU A 177 11.47 9.27 -3.56
C LEU A 177 10.77 10.18 -4.58
N ALA A 178 10.78 9.79 -5.86
CA ALA A 178 10.10 10.53 -6.92
C ALA A 178 8.58 10.57 -6.70
N ASN A 179 7.97 9.43 -6.31
CA ASN A 179 6.53 9.37 -6.01
C ASN A 179 6.16 10.22 -4.79
N VAL A 180 6.93 10.13 -3.70
CA VAL A 180 6.74 10.98 -2.52
C VAL A 180 6.79 12.45 -2.90
N HIS A 181 7.81 12.88 -3.64
CA HIS A 181 7.96 14.27 -4.05
C HIS A 181 6.86 14.74 -4.99
N ALA A 182 6.48 13.92 -5.97
CA ALA A 182 5.42 14.24 -6.92
C ALA A 182 4.06 14.44 -6.22
N PHE A 183 3.71 13.59 -5.25
CA PHE A 183 2.49 13.76 -4.47
C PHE A 183 2.57 14.92 -3.47
N TYR A 184 3.74 15.17 -2.87
CA TYR A 184 3.93 16.33 -2.01
C TYR A 184 3.61 17.66 -2.72
N GLN A 185 3.96 17.77 -4.00
CA GLN A 185 3.67 18.96 -4.81
C GLN A 185 2.19 19.10 -5.23
N ARG A 186 1.37 18.04 -5.13
CA ARG A 186 0.03 17.95 -5.73
C ARG A 186 -1.12 17.74 -4.75
N LEU A 187 -0.83 17.11 -3.64
CA LEU A 187 -1.87 16.82 -2.64
C LEU A 187 -2.18 18.02 -1.78
N ASN A 188 -3.43 18.11 -1.33
CA ASN A 188 -3.83 19.11 -0.36
C ASN A 188 -3.00 18.96 0.93
N PRO A 189 -2.60 20.06 1.59
CA PRO A 189 -1.66 20.04 2.72
C PRO A 189 -2.13 19.20 3.95
N HIS A 190 -3.43 18.91 4.05
CA HIS A 190 -3.95 18.07 5.13
C HIS A 190 -3.75 16.58 4.89
N ILE A 191 -3.46 16.16 3.65
CA ILE A 191 -3.16 14.76 3.31
C ILE A 191 -1.67 14.53 3.54
N GLN A 192 -1.33 13.77 4.58
CA GLN A 192 0.06 13.47 4.92
C GLN A 192 0.63 12.43 3.97
N ILE A 193 1.94 12.42 3.78
CA ILE A 193 2.60 11.42 2.93
C ILE A 193 3.47 10.52 3.80
N ILE A 194 3.28 9.21 3.63
CA ILE A 194 4.15 8.18 4.20
C ILE A 194 5.09 7.72 3.09
N GLY A 195 6.39 7.84 3.32
CA GLY A 195 7.40 7.37 2.38
C GLY A 195 7.76 5.90 2.66
N THR A 196 7.71 5.07 1.63
CA THR A 196 8.02 3.63 1.72
C THR A 196 8.80 3.19 0.49
N GLY A 197 9.84 2.40 0.70
CA GLY A 197 10.62 1.78 -0.37
C GLY A 197 12.10 2.16 -0.34
N GLY A 198 12.95 1.14 -0.19
CA GLY A 198 14.40 1.27 -0.15
C GLY A 198 14.94 1.97 1.09
N VAL A 199 14.24 1.87 2.22
CA VAL A 199 14.68 2.43 3.50
C VAL A 199 15.46 1.37 4.28
N LEU A 200 16.78 1.48 4.28
CA LEU A 200 17.71 0.57 4.98
C LEU A 200 18.46 1.29 6.09
N THR A 201 18.65 2.59 5.94
CA THR A 201 19.44 3.42 6.84
C THR A 201 18.67 4.67 7.27
N GLY A 202 19.13 5.34 8.32
CA GLY A 202 18.60 6.65 8.71
C GLY A 202 18.77 7.73 7.62
N ARG A 203 19.78 7.57 6.74
CA ARG A 203 19.96 8.46 5.58
C ARG A 203 18.82 8.31 4.57
N ASP A 204 18.39 7.08 4.30
CA ASP A 204 17.27 6.81 3.39
C ASP A 204 15.97 7.39 3.94
N ALA A 205 15.72 7.21 5.24
CA ALA A 205 14.57 7.83 5.91
C ALA A 205 14.59 9.36 5.78
N PHE A 206 15.76 9.98 6.01
CA PHE A 206 15.92 11.43 5.86
C PHE A 206 15.65 11.90 4.42
N GLU A 207 16.05 11.13 3.42
CA GLU A 207 15.79 11.45 2.00
C GLU A 207 14.29 11.42 1.67
N HIS A 208 13.54 10.47 2.25
CA HIS A 208 12.07 10.48 2.14
C HIS A 208 11.44 11.74 2.76
N ILE A 209 11.92 12.15 3.94
CA ILE A 209 11.45 13.40 4.59
C ILE A 209 11.79 14.63 3.73
N LEU A 210 12.98 14.70 3.17
CA LEU A 210 13.38 15.79 2.25
C LEU A 210 12.48 15.85 1.00
N CYS A 211 11.97 14.72 0.53
CA CYS A 211 11.03 14.65 -0.58
C CYS A 211 9.59 15.06 -0.20
N GLY A 212 9.30 15.24 1.09
CA GLY A 212 8.00 15.69 1.59
C GLY A 212 7.23 14.67 2.40
N ALA A 213 7.80 13.50 2.74
CA ALA A 213 7.17 12.56 3.63
C ALA A 213 7.08 13.11 5.06
N SER A 214 5.94 12.91 5.71
CA SER A 214 5.73 13.23 7.13
C SER A 214 6.13 12.07 8.04
N MET A 215 6.15 10.86 7.50
CA MET A 215 6.52 9.62 8.16
C MET A 215 7.16 8.67 7.14
N VAL A 216 7.94 7.72 7.64
CA VAL A 216 8.60 6.69 6.84
C VAL A 216 8.17 5.32 7.35
N GLN A 217 7.82 4.43 6.43
CA GLN A 217 7.55 3.02 6.70
C GLN A 217 8.72 2.17 6.22
N VAL A 218 9.18 1.25 7.06
CA VAL A 218 10.30 0.32 6.81
C VAL A 218 9.80 -1.10 6.69
#